data_43c60be1bc13421957b839fd35434882
#
_entry.id   43c60be1bc13421957b839fd35434882
#
_cell.length_a   1.000
_cell.length_b   1.000
_cell.length_c   1.000
_cell.angle_alpha   90.00
_cell.angle_beta   90.00
_cell.angle_gamma   90.00
#
_symmetry.space_group_name_H-M   'P 1'
#
loop_
_entity.id
_entity.type
_entity.pdbx_description
1 polymer ?
#
loop_
_entity_poly.entity_id
_entity_poly.type
_entity_poly.pdbx_seq_one_letter_code
_entity_poly.pdbx_strand_id
1 'polypeptide(L)' 'MRCSFCGKTQEQVQRLVAGPGVYICDECVTLCNEIIQEEIDEFEPVELR' A
#
# COMPACT_ATOMS: atom_id res chain seq x y z
N MET A 1 -1.79 -1.41 16.61
CA MET A 1 -2.10 -1.24 15.21
C MET A 1 -1.25 -2.14 14.36
N ARG A 2 -1.85 -2.69 13.34
CA ARG A 2 -1.13 -3.59 12.48
C ARG A 2 -1.68 -3.49 11.07
N CYS A 3 -0.88 -3.91 10.11
CA CYS A 3 -1.29 -3.89 8.72
C CYS A 3 -2.43 -4.86 8.51
N SER A 4 -3.50 -4.38 7.87
CA SER A 4 -4.65 -5.24 7.61
C SER A 4 -4.36 -6.21 6.48
N PHE A 5 -3.26 -6.03 5.82
CA PHE A 5 -2.89 -6.81 4.66
C PHE A 5 -1.98 -7.97 5.01
N CYS A 6 -0.85 -7.69 5.63
CA CYS A 6 0.10 -8.73 5.96
C CYS A 6 0.15 -9.05 7.45
N GLY A 7 -0.46 -8.23 8.29
CA GLY A 7 -0.53 -8.51 9.69
C GLY A 7 0.64 -8.05 10.52
N LYS A 8 1.59 -7.38 9.93
CA LYS A 8 2.73 -6.89 10.69
C LYS A 8 2.32 -5.69 11.53
N THR A 9 2.94 -5.59 12.69
CA THR A 9 2.64 -4.48 13.56
C THR A 9 3.44 -3.26 13.14
N GLN A 10 3.07 -2.12 13.69
CA GLN A 10 3.74 -0.89 13.30
C GLN A 10 5.20 -0.89 13.72
N GLU A 11 5.57 -1.76 14.63
CA GLU A 11 6.96 -1.86 15.03
C GLU A 11 7.77 -2.68 14.05
N GLN A 12 7.11 -3.50 13.27
CA GLN A 12 7.79 -4.35 12.31
C GLN A 12 7.89 -3.71 10.93
N VAL A 13 7.23 -2.60 10.74
CA VAL A 13 7.28 -1.91 9.47
C VAL A 13 7.75 -0.49 9.74
N GLN A 14 8.22 0.17 8.71
CA GLN A 14 8.71 1.51 8.89
C GLN A 14 7.59 2.51 8.95
N ARG A 15 6.55 2.27 8.19
CA ARG A 15 5.43 3.18 8.18
C ARG A 15 4.15 2.40 8.10
N LEU A 16 3.12 2.96 8.66
CA LEU A 16 1.82 2.33 8.65
C LEU A 16 0.82 3.39 8.25
N VAL A 17 0.19 3.19 7.12
CA VAL A 17 -0.77 4.15 6.59
C VAL A 17 -2.15 3.78 7.07
N ALA A 18 -2.84 4.74 7.62
CA ALA A 18 -4.17 4.50 8.15
C ALA A 18 -5.22 4.91 7.13
N GLY A 19 -6.19 4.06 6.96
CA GLY A 19 -7.33 4.35 6.12
C GLY A 19 -8.60 4.25 6.94
N PRO A 20 -9.74 4.31 6.31
CA PRO A 20 -11.02 4.23 7.03
C PRO A 20 -11.21 2.84 7.59
N GLY A 21 -10.81 2.67 8.84
CA GLY A 21 -10.97 1.39 9.49
C GLY A 21 -9.94 0.35 9.14
N VAL A 22 -8.90 0.73 8.41
CA VAL A 22 -7.89 -0.24 7.99
C VAL A 22 -6.52 0.41 8.06
N TYR A 23 -5.49 -0.43 7.94
CA TYR A 23 -4.11 0.03 7.94
C TYR A 23 -3.33 -0.77 6.91
N ILE A 24 -2.34 -0.14 6.32
CA ILE A 24 -1.49 -0.84 5.36
C ILE A 24 -0.07 -0.37 5.57
N CYS A 25 0.87 -1.30 5.55
CA CYS A 25 2.26 -0.94 5.80
C CYS A 25 2.94 -0.53 4.51
N ASP A 26 4.12 0.03 4.68
CA ASP A 26 4.86 0.53 3.52
C ASP A 26 5.23 -0.58 2.56
N GLU A 27 5.50 -1.76 3.07
CA GLU A 27 5.84 -2.88 2.21
C GLU A 27 4.65 -3.30 1.38
N CYS A 28 3.47 -3.34 1.99
CA CYS A 28 2.28 -3.72 1.25
C CYS A 28 1.88 -2.64 0.26
N VAL A 29 2.16 -1.39 0.58
CA VAL A 29 1.89 -0.32 -0.36
C VAL A 29 2.73 -0.51 -1.61
N THR A 30 4.00 -0.83 -1.44
CA THR A 30 4.88 -1.05 -2.57
C THR A 30 4.40 -2.23 -3.39
N LEU A 31 4.03 -3.31 -2.72
CA LEU A 31 3.56 -4.49 -3.42
C LEU A 31 2.30 -4.19 -4.22
N CYS A 32 1.37 -3.49 -3.62
CA CYS A 32 0.14 -3.16 -4.30
C CYS A 32 0.40 -2.22 -5.46
N ASN A 33 1.34 -1.33 -5.30
CA ASN A 33 1.68 -0.41 -6.36
C ASN A 33 2.23 -1.15 -7.57
N GLU A 34 3.02 -2.16 -7.33
CA GLU A 34 3.55 -2.95 -8.43
C GLU A 34 2.45 -3.71 -9.16
N ILE A 35 1.51 -4.22 -8.41
CA ILE A 35 0.41 -4.94 -9.00
C ILE A 35 -0.43 -4.00 -9.85
N ILE A 36 -0.69 -2.84 -9.34
CA ILE A 36 -1.47 -1.86 -10.07
C ILE A 36 -0.76 -1.44 -11.33
N GLN A 37 0.54 -1.26 -11.23
CA GLN A 37 1.32 -0.86 -12.40
C GLN A 37 1.23 -1.90 -13.50
N GLU A 38 1.25 -3.16 -13.14
CA GLU A 38 1.17 -4.20 -14.12
C GLU A 38 -0.16 -4.23 -14.83
N GLU A 39 -1.22 -3.96 -14.08
CA GLU A 39 -2.54 -4.05 -14.64
C GLU A 39 -2.91 -2.84 -15.47
N ILE A 40 -2.35 -1.71 -15.17
CA ILE A 40 -2.65 -0.51 -15.92
C ILE A 40 -1.51 -0.13 -16.81
N ASP A 41 -0.86 -1.13 -17.36
CA ASP A 41 0.29 -0.92 -18.19
C ASP A 41 0.00 -0.03 -19.36
N GLU A 42 -1.12 -0.23 -20.01
CA GLU A 42 -1.50 0.61 -21.12
C GLU A 42 -2.27 1.81 -20.70
N PHE A 43 -2.53 1.96 -19.43
CA PHE A 43 -3.26 3.08 -18.92
C PHE A 43 -2.26 4.15 -18.51
N GLU A 44 -2.41 5.33 -19.05
CA GLU A 44 -1.49 6.37 -18.75
C GLU A 44 -1.80 6.97 -17.42
N PRO A 45 -0.93 6.85 -16.45
CA PRO A 45 -1.22 7.33 -15.10
C PRO A 45 -1.34 8.83 -15.08
N VAL A 46 -2.41 9.29 -14.53
CA VAL A 46 -2.63 10.69 -14.36
C VAL A 46 -1.97 11.11 -13.09
N GLU A 47 -1.14 12.10 -13.18
CA GLU A 47 -0.49 12.56 -12.02
C GLU A 47 -1.41 13.32 -11.16
N LEU A 48 -1.57 12.90 -9.94
CA LEU A 48 -2.43 13.57 -9.00
C LEU A 48 -1.61 14.38 -8.05
N ARG A 49 -2.08 15.50 -7.72
CA ARG A 49 -1.33 16.34 -6.82
C ARG A 49 -2.15 16.89 -5.77
#